data_025a408e7bc0f9a436d0935dbb50b30d
#
_entry.id   025a408e7bc0f9a436d0935dbb50b30d
#
_cell.length_a   1.000
_cell.length_b   1.000
_cell.length_c   1.000
_cell.angle_alpha   90.00
_cell.angle_beta   90.00
_cell.angle_gamma   90.00
#
_symmetry.space_group_name_H-M   'P 1'
#
loop_
_entity.id
_entity.type
_entity.pdbx_description
1 polymer ?
#
loop_
_entity_poly.entity_id
_entity_poly.type
_entity_poly.pdbx_seq_one_letter_code
_entity_poly.pdbx_strand_id
1 'polypeptide(L)'
;MLGRRQIREKVVQTLYSYYQNPVKFDVLEKNMFTGIEKIYYLYIYQLNFMVALKELAENQIEIGKNKYIKTDSDINPNQKFINNQVLIKLEENPERLFFTGQHKQLKWDMHDDVLVKTFQRITAGKRYQDFMKEEGYSFEADQKFIGKLFLRYIAENEDFQEYLSDKELSWYDDIHIANSMVQKTIGFLKEDEESRTLIKMIKDEEDKTFAAKLLRDTLNNWEATEKKLGERLENWDLERVSLMDKVILTTAISELDNFPFTPSRVIINEYIEIAKVFATDRSNIFINGILDKYCKDQNRI
;
A
#
# COMPACT_ATOMS: atom_id res chain seq x y z
N MET A 1 1.83 -1.23 -9.50
CA MET A 1 1.12 -2.50 -9.35
C MET A 1 1.53 -3.15 -8.05
N LEU A 2 0.63 -3.86 -7.44
CA LEU A 2 0.97 -4.78 -6.36
C LEU A 2 1.92 -5.83 -6.90
N GLY A 3 3.02 -6.05 -6.19
CA GLY A 3 3.92 -7.16 -6.52
C GLY A 3 3.35 -8.50 -6.03
N ARG A 4 3.87 -9.62 -6.52
CA ARG A 4 3.46 -10.95 -6.06
C ARG A 4 3.66 -11.16 -4.55
N ARG A 5 4.56 -10.39 -3.90
CA ARG A 5 4.69 -10.41 -2.43
C ARG A 5 3.40 -9.96 -1.75
N GLN A 6 2.86 -8.82 -2.14
CA GLN A 6 1.63 -8.28 -1.55
C GLN A 6 0.43 -9.21 -1.79
N ILE A 7 0.40 -9.89 -2.94
CA ILE A 7 -0.60 -10.92 -3.21
C ILE A 7 -0.47 -12.09 -2.23
N ARG A 8 0.75 -12.58 -1.99
CA ARG A 8 1.03 -13.63 -0.98
C ARG A 8 0.63 -13.20 0.42
N GLU A 9 0.93 -11.95 0.79
CA GLU A 9 0.52 -11.36 2.06
C GLU A 9 -1.01 -11.44 2.22
N LYS A 10 -1.77 -11.07 1.18
CA LYS A 10 -3.24 -11.14 1.22
C LYS A 10 -3.76 -12.58 1.27
N VAL A 11 -3.12 -13.51 0.60
CA VAL A 11 -3.48 -14.94 0.71
C VAL A 11 -3.23 -15.44 2.14
N VAL A 12 -2.08 -15.11 2.75
CA VAL A 12 -1.75 -15.48 4.14
C VAL A 12 -2.75 -14.88 5.12
N GLN A 13 -3.05 -13.58 5.04
CA GLN A 13 -4.05 -12.92 5.89
C GLN A 13 -5.43 -13.56 5.74
N THR A 14 -5.83 -13.89 4.51
CA THR A 14 -7.12 -14.51 4.21
C THR A 14 -7.22 -15.91 4.80
N LEU A 15 -6.16 -16.72 4.66
CA LEU A 15 -6.10 -18.06 5.26
C LEU A 15 -6.08 -17.99 6.79
N TYR A 16 -5.32 -17.07 7.37
CA TYR A 16 -5.34 -16.86 8.81
C TYR A 16 -6.74 -16.54 9.34
N SER A 17 -7.44 -15.62 8.67
CA SER A 17 -8.83 -15.29 9.00
C SER A 17 -9.77 -16.49 8.85
N TYR A 18 -9.57 -17.31 7.82
CA TYR A 18 -10.36 -18.53 7.60
C TYR A 18 -10.22 -19.53 8.76
N TYR A 19 -8.99 -19.75 9.24
CA TYR A 19 -8.77 -20.70 10.35
C TYR A 19 -9.24 -20.16 11.71
N GLN A 20 -9.40 -18.84 11.83
CA GLN A 20 -10.08 -18.25 13.00
C GLN A 20 -11.60 -18.36 12.92
N ASN A 21 -12.16 -18.17 11.72
CA ASN A 21 -13.60 -18.19 11.48
C ASN A 21 -13.90 -18.73 10.06
N PRO A 22 -14.12 -20.04 9.92
CA PRO A 22 -14.31 -20.67 8.61
C PRO A 22 -15.57 -20.18 7.88
N VAL A 23 -15.42 -19.89 6.59
CA VAL A 23 -16.48 -19.48 5.67
C VAL A 23 -16.44 -20.35 4.41
N LYS A 24 -17.47 -20.28 3.56
CA LYS A 24 -17.46 -20.95 2.26
C LYS A 24 -16.35 -20.39 1.37
N PHE A 25 -15.75 -21.25 0.52
CA PHE A 25 -14.64 -20.87 -0.35
C PHE A 25 -14.93 -19.63 -1.22
N ASP A 26 -16.13 -19.56 -1.84
CA ASP A 26 -16.49 -18.42 -2.68
C ASP A 26 -16.52 -17.09 -1.91
N VAL A 27 -16.94 -17.14 -0.64
CA VAL A 27 -16.91 -15.97 0.25
C VAL A 27 -15.48 -15.62 0.62
N LEU A 28 -14.65 -16.62 0.90
CA LEU A 28 -13.26 -16.43 1.24
C LEU A 28 -12.47 -15.79 0.08
N GLU A 29 -12.63 -16.33 -1.13
CA GLU A 29 -11.99 -15.79 -2.34
C GLU A 29 -12.44 -14.35 -2.62
N LYS A 30 -13.75 -14.08 -2.51
CA LYS A 30 -14.29 -12.73 -2.62
C LYS A 30 -13.68 -11.78 -1.58
N ASN A 31 -13.57 -12.22 -0.33
CA ASN A 31 -12.99 -11.40 0.74
C ASN A 31 -11.52 -11.08 0.47
N MET A 32 -10.74 -12.02 -0.06
CA MET A 32 -9.35 -11.80 -0.47
C MET A 32 -9.26 -10.70 -1.53
N PHE A 33 -10.06 -10.79 -2.60
CA PHE A 33 -10.04 -9.78 -3.66
C PHE A 33 -10.57 -8.42 -3.18
N THR A 34 -11.56 -8.40 -2.31
CA THR A 34 -12.01 -7.17 -1.65
C THR A 34 -10.89 -6.54 -0.81
N GLY A 35 -10.10 -7.36 -0.08
CA GLY A 35 -8.92 -6.88 0.65
C GLY A 35 -7.86 -6.26 -0.26
N ILE A 36 -7.61 -6.88 -1.41
CA ILE A 36 -6.70 -6.33 -2.43
C ILE A 36 -7.25 -4.99 -2.99
N GLU A 37 -8.56 -4.91 -3.25
CA GLU A 37 -9.21 -3.69 -3.75
C GLU A 37 -9.13 -2.54 -2.73
N LYS A 38 -9.24 -2.83 -1.44
CA LYS A 38 -9.10 -1.83 -0.36
C LYS A 38 -7.72 -1.18 -0.31
N ILE A 39 -6.64 -1.88 -0.71
CA ILE A 39 -5.31 -1.28 -0.87
C ILE A 39 -5.35 -0.19 -1.95
N TYR A 40 -6.04 -0.47 -3.05
CA TYR A 40 -6.18 0.49 -4.14
C TYR A 40 -7.03 1.69 -3.74
N TYR A 41 -8.08 1.48 -2.94
CA TYR A 41 -8.87 2.58 -2.36
C TYR A 41 -8.00 3.48 -1.48
N LEU A 42 -7.16 2.90 -0.62
CA LEU A 42 -6.23 3.66 0.20
C LEU A 42 -5.23 4.47 -0.65
N TYR A 43 -4.68 3.86 -1.68
CA TYR A 43 -3.78 4.53 -2.62
C TYR A 43 -4.45 5.74 -3.30
N ILE A 44 -5.65 5.57 -3.84
CA ILE A 44 -6.41 6.67 -4.45
C ILE A 44 -6.81 7.73 -3.41
N TYR A 45 -7.17 7.31 -2.20
CA TYR A 45 -7.51 8.22 -1.10
C TYR A 45 -6.33 9.14 -0.74
N GLN A 46 -5.12 8.60 -0.70
CA GLN A 46 -3.90 9.38 -0.47
C GLN A 46 -3.57 10.31 -1.65
N LEU A 47 -3.77 9.88 -2.90
CA LEU A 47 -3.63 10.78 -4.06
C LEU A 47 -4.66 11.92 -4.00
N ASN A 48 -5.90 11.62 -3.64
CA ASN A 48 -6.93 12.63 -3.45
C ASN A 48 -6.59 13.60 -2.31
N PHE A 49 -5.91 13.13 -1.26
CA PHE A 49 -5.41 14.00 -0.20
C PHE A 49 -4.40 15.03 -0.72
N MET A 50 -3.48 14.60 -1.58
CA MET A 50 -2.50 15.51 -2.20
C MET A 50 -3.19 16.61 -3.04
N VAL A 51 -4.23 16.24 -3.78
CA VAL A 51 -5.04 17.18 -4.55
C VAL A 51 -5.82 18.11 -3.62
N ALA A 52 -6.43 17.57 -2.57
CA ALA A 52 -7.17 18.35 -1.58
C ALA A 52 -6.29 19.41 -0.85
N LEU A 53 -5.00 19.12 -0.63
CA LEU A 53 -4.05 20.13 -0.12
C LEU A 53 -3.87 21.31 -1.09
N LYS A 54 -3.85 21.05 -2.40
CA LYS A 54 -3.79 22.10 -3.43
C LYS A 54 -5.10 22.91 -3.44
N GLU A 55 -6.24 22.23 -3.47
CA GLU A 55 -7.56 22.87 -3.44
C GLU A 55 -7.74 23.73 -2.18
N LEU A 56 -7.25 23.28 -1.02
CA LEU A 56 -7.27 24.06 0.23
C LEU A 56 -6.41 25.33 0.11
N ALA A 57 -5.23 25.23 -0.51
CA ALA A 57 -4.37 26.38 -0.76
C ALA A 57 -5.03 27.41 -1.71
N GLU A 58 -5.67 26.94 -2.77
CA GLU A 58 -6.43 27.78 -3.71
C GLU A 58 -7.57 28.50 -3.00
N ASN A 59 -8.35 27.78 -2.18
CA ASN A 59 -9.42 28.37 -1.40
C ASN A 59 -8.91 29.44 -0.42
N GLN A 60 -7.77 29.23 0.23
CA GLN A 60 -7.17 30.23 1.11
C GLN A 60 -6.75 31.49 0.36
N ILE A 61 -6.19 31.34 -0.84
CA ILE A 61 -5.86 32.48 -1.72
C ILE A 61 -7.13 33.27 -2.10
N GLU A 62 -8.18 32.54 -2.47
CA GLU A 62 -9.46 33.19 -2.86
C GLU A 62 -10.11 33.91 -1.68
N ILE A 63 -10.13 33.32 -0.50
CA ILE A 63 -10.56 33.99 0.73
C ILE A 63 -9.72 35.24 1.00
N GLY A 64 -8.40 35.16 0.83
CA GLY A 64 -7.50 36.32 0.98
C GLY A 64 -7.87 37.48 0.06
N LYS A 65 -8.09 37.20 -1.23
CA LYS A 65 -8.49 38.17 -2.23
C LYS A 65 -9.82 38.87 -1.89
N ASN A 66 -10.72 38.21 -1.18
CA ASN A 66 -12.05 38.70 -0.85
C ASN A 66 -12.14 39.38 0.54
N LYS A 67 -11.03 39.46 1.31
CA LYS A 67 -11.01 40.20 2.59
C LYS A 67 -11.28 41.66 2.42
N TYR A 68 -11.97 42.28 3.39
CA TYR A 68 -12.19 43.71 3.43
C TYR A 68 -10.88 44.49 3.65
N ILE A 69 -10.03 44.01 4.56
CA ILE A 69 -8.68 44.55 4.78
C ILE A 69 -7.69 43.48 4.26
N LYS A 70 -6.98 43.84 3.19
CA LYS A 70 -6.02 42.95 2.53
C LYS A 70 -4.60 43.26 2.99
N THR A 71 -3.82 42.23 3.22
CA THR A 71 -2.35 42.30 3.38
C THR A 71 -1.68 42.25 2.00
N ASP A 72 -0.38 42.58 1.93
CA ASP A 72 0.39 42.44 0.68
C ASP A 72 0.33 41.03 0.11
N SER A 73 0.33 40.02 0.97
CA SER A 73 0.18 38.60 0.57
C SER A 73 -1.23 38.24 0.10
N ASP A 74 -2.27 38.95 0.51
CA ASP A 74 -3.63 38.80 -0.02
C ASP A 74 -3.80 39.46 -1.40
N ILE A 75 -3.04 40.54 -1.68
CA ILE A 75 -3.07 41.26 -2.96
C ILE A 75 -2.23 40.54 -4.01
N ASN A 76 -1.03 40.08 -3.63
CA ASN A 76 -0.06 39.38 -4.49
C ASN A 76 0.28 38.02 -3.90
N PRO A 77 -0.65 37.05 -3.89
CA PRO A 77 -0.41 35.75 -3.29
C PRO A 77 0.66 34.96 -4.08
N ASN A 78 1.57 34.32 -3.35
CA ASN A 78 2.50 33.38 -3.97
C ASN A 78 1.74 32.13 -4.40
N GLN A 79 1.70 31.86 -5.69
CA GLN A 79 0.94 30.76 -6.30
C GLN A 79 1.82 29.54 -6.60
N LYS A 80 3.10 29.52 -6.19
CA LYS A 80 4.04 28.44 -6.56
C LYS A 80 3.54 27.05 -6.16
N PHE A 81 2.93 26.91 -4.97
CA PHE A 81 2.40 25.63 -4.52
C PHE A 81 1.21 25.15 -5.36
N ILE A 82 0.25 26.02 -5.64
CA ILE A 82 -0.94 25.66 -6.44
C ILE A 82 -0.61 25.44 -7.91
N ASN A 83 0.46 26.05 -8.42
CA ASN A 83 0.98 25.88 -9.77
C ASN A 83 2.01 24.74 -9.87
N ASN A 84 2.21 23.96 -8.80
CA ASN A 84 3.09 22.80 -8.83
C ASN A 84 2.59 21.78 -9.85
N GLN A 85 3.44 21.46 -10.84
CA GLN A 85 3.04 20.65 -12.00
C GLN A 85 2.70 19.21 -11.64
N VAL A 86 3.29 18.68 -10.55
CA VAL A 86 2.95 17.33 -10.07
C VAL A 86 1.54 17.32 -9.49
N LEU A 87 1.16 18.33 -8.70
CA LEU A 87 -0.19 18.45 -8.15
C LEU A 87 -1.23 18.65 -9.26
N ILE A 88 -0.93 19.47 -10.27
CA ILE A 88 -1.79 19.68 -11.44
C ILE A 88 -1.97 18.35 -12.20
N LYS A 89 -0.89 17.64 -12.49
CA LYS A 89 -0.97 16.33 -13.16
C LYS A 89 -1.77 15.30 -12.37
N LEU A 90 -1.68 15.30 -11.03
CA LEU A 90 -2.49 14.44 -10.19
C LEU A 90 -3.96 14.85 -10.23
N GLU A 91 -4.25 16.15 -10.17
CA GLU A 91 -5.61 16.70 -10.20
C GLU A 91 -6.33 16.37 -11.52
N GLU A 92 -5.64 16.52 -12.65
CA GLU A 92 -6.17 16.27 -14.00
C GLU A 92 -6.14 14.79 -14.41
N ASN A 93 -5.57 13.89 -13.58
CA ASN A 93 -5.43 12.49 -13.95
C ASN A 93 -6.78 11.81 -14.18
N PRO A 94 -7.08 11.33 -15.41
CA PRO A 94 -8.40 10.82 -15.76
C PRO A 94 -8.75 9.50 -15.05
N GLU A 95 -7.77 8.63 -14.76
CA GLU A 95 -8.02 7.38 -14.04
C GLU A 95 -8.39 7.67 -12.57
N ARG A 96 -7.70 8.61 -11.91
CA ARG A 96 -8.02 9.06 -10.57
C ARG A 96 -9.42 9.68 -10.51
N LEU A 97 -9.72 10.57 -11.45
CA LEU A 97 -11.03 11.24 -11.53
C LEU A 97 -12.16 10.23 -11.76
N PHE A 98 -11.98 9.29 -12.68
CA PHE A 98 -12.95 8.24 -12.96
C PHE A 98 -13.20 7.37 -11.73
N PHE A 99 -12.14 6.90 -11.08
CA PHE A 99 -12.25 6.03 -9.92
C PHE A 99 -12.88 6.76 -8.72
N THR A 100 -12.45 7.99 -8.45
CA THR A 100 -13.03 8.84 -7.38
C THR A 100 -14.49 9.18 -7.66
N GLY A 101 -14.86 9.33 -8.94
CA GLY A 101 -16.25 9.57 -9.34
C GLY A 101 -17.18 8.39 -9.02
N GLN A 102 -16.68 7.16 -9.16
CA GLN A 102 -17.42 5.94 -8.80
C GLN A 102 -17.45 5.70 -7.28
N HIS A 103 -16.43 6.14 -6.56
CA HIS A 103 -16.24 5.89 -5.12
C HIS A 103 -16.17 7.21 -4.34
N LYS A 104 -17.33 7.85 -4.15
CA LYS A 104 -17.44 9.18 -3.53
C LYS A 104 -16.84 9.26 -2.12
N GLN A 105 -16.79 8.16 -1.38
CA GLN A 105 -16.16 8.05 -0.05
C GLN A 105 -14.64 8.30 -0.08
N LEU A 106 -14.02 8.30 -1.26
CA LEU A 106 -12.60 8.60 -1.44
C LEU A 106 -12.30 10.09 -1.63
N LYS A 107 -13.34 10.95 -1.66
CA LYS A 107 -13.17 12.41 -1.67
C LYS A 107 -12.84 12.91 -0.28
N TRP A 108 -12.02 13.95 -0.22
CA TRP A 108 -11.74 14.69 1.00
C TRP A 108 -12.71 15.85 1.14
N ASP A 109 -13.13 16.12 2.38
CA ASP A 109 -13.83 17.36 2.71
C ASP A 109 -12.79 18.45 3.00
N MET A 110 -12.99 19.64 2.43
CA MET A 110 -12.11 20.78 2.63
C MET A 110 -12.07 21.26 4.09
N HIS A 111 -13.05 20.88 4.90
CA HIS A 111 -13.15 21.19 6.32
C HIS A 111 -12.68 20.03 7.22
N ASP A 112 -12.17 18.94 6.63
CA ASP A 112 -11.62 17.83 7.42
C ASP A 112 -10.44 18.32 8.26
N ASP A 113 -10.54 18.09 9.57
CA ASP A 113 -9.55 18.55 10.55
C ASP A 113 -8.14 18.04 10.23
N VAL A 114 -8.02 16.81 9.72
CA VAL A 114 -6.73 16.21 9.37
C VAL A 114 -6.12 16.89 8.17
N LEU A 115 -6.94 17.24 7.15
CA LEU A 115 -6.49 17.99 5.99
C LEU A 115 -5.99 19.39 6.40
N VAL A 116 -6.79 20.11 7.16
CA VAL A 116 -6.46 21.48 7.61
C VAL A 116 -5.22 21.49 8.50
N LYS A 117 -5.13 20.62 9.50
CA LYS A 117 -3.97 20.52 10.40
C LYS A 117 -2.70 20.11 9.64
N THR A 118 -2.81 19.16 8.71
CA THR A 118 -1.65 18.75 7.91
C THR A 118 -1.17 19.91 7.02
N PHE A 119 -2.08 20.63 6.38
CA PHE A 119 -1.71 21.80 5.57
C PHE A 119 -1.04 22.90 6.41
N GLN A 120 -1.54 23.19 7.61
CA GLN A 120 -0.90 24.14 8.54
C GLN A 120 0.52 23.70 8.92
N ARG A 121 0.73 22.42 9.22
CA ARG A 121 2.08 21.86 9.51
C ARG A 121 3.02 21.98 8.29
N ILE A 122 2.49 21.75 7.08
CA ILE A 122 3.25 21.90 5.82
C ILE A 122 3.71 23.35 5.65
N THR A 123 2.79 24.29 5.72
CA THR A 123 3.05 25.73 5.45
C THR A 123 3.95 26.37 6.51
N ALA A 124 3.88 25.93 7.76
CA ALA A 124 4.80 26.31 8.84
C ALA A 124 6.21 25.71 8.67
N GLY A 125 6.36 24.65 7.87
CA GLY A 125 7.61 23.94 7.70
C GLY A 125 8.64 24.73 6.87
N LYS A 126 9.91 24.75 7.34
CA LYS A 126 11.01 25.42 6.64
C LYS A 126 11.12 25.02 5.16
N ARG A 127 10.96 23.73 4.86
CA ARG A 127 11.05 23.21 3.47
C ARG A 127 9.99 23.83 2.54
N TYR A 128 8.75 24.03 3.03
CA TYR A 128 7.71 24.70 2.26
C TYR A 128 8.08 26.17 2.05
N GLN A 129 8.52 26.87 3.11
CA GLN A 129 8.92 28.25 3.03
C GLN A 129 10.11 28.48 2.09
N ASP A 130 11.09 27.59 2.12
CA ASP A 130 12.24 27.64 1.22
C ASP A 130 11.80 27.41 -0.24
N PHE A 131 10.98 26.39 -0.50
CA PHE A 131 10.42 26.11 -1.82
C PHE A 131 9.61 27.29 -2.38
N MET A 132 8.79 27.95 -1.54
CA MET A 132 8.01 29.11 -1.96
C MET A 132 8.85 30.34 -2.30
N LYS A 133 10.10 30.43 -1.82
CA LYS A 133 11.03 31.54 -2.09
C LYS A 133 11.96 31.27 -3.28
N GLU A 134 12.12 30.02 -3.67
CA GLU A 134 12.98 29.69 -4.82
C GLU A 134 12.43 30.31 -6.09
N GLU A 135 13.30 31.00 -6.83
CA GLU A 135 12.97 31.58 -8.14
C GLU A 135 13.11 30.53 -9.25
N GLY A 136 12.31 30.70 -10.30
CA GLY A 136 12.30 29.80 -11.44
C GLY A 136 11.36 28.59 -11.28
N TYR A 137 11.24 27.87 -12.40
CA TYR A 137 10.41 26.67 -12.54
C TYR A 137 11.30 25.49 -12.92
N SER A 138 11.04 24.34 -12.32
CA SER A 138 11.60 23.06 -12.72
C SER A 138 10.68 21.95 -12.28
N PHE A 139 10.26 21.13 -13.25
CA PHE A 139 9.43 19.94 -12.95
C PHE A 139 10.13 19.00 -11.95
N GLU A 140 11.44 18.82 -12.08
CA GLU A 140 12.22 18.00 -11.16
C GLU A 140 12.18 18.55 -9.73
N ALA A 141 12.29 19.90 -9.56
CA ALA A 141 12.17 20.55 -8.25
C ALA A 141 10.77 20.34 -7.66
N ASP A 142 9.72 20.50 -8.45
CA ASP A 142 8.34 20.26 -8.08
C ASP A 142 8.14 18.79 -7.63
N GLN A 143 8.63 17.85 -8.42
CA GLN A 143 8.52 16.42 -8.13
C GLN A 143 9.26 16.05 -6.83
N LYS A 144 10.47 16.55 -6.66
CA LYS A 144 11.28 16.33 -5.46
C LYS A 144 10.62 16.94 -4.21
N PHE A 145 10.04 18.14 -4.36
CA PHE A 145 9.34 18.80 -3.28
C PHE A 145 8.10 18.01 -2.86
N ILE A 146 7.22 17.64 -3.80
CA ILE A 146 5.99 16.89 -3.52
C ILE A 146 6.29 15.49 -2.98
N GLY A 147 7.29 14.78 -3.53
CA GLY A 147 7.71 13.48 -3.00
C GLY A 147 8.16 13.54 -1.54
N LYS A 148 8.95 14.58 -1.17
CA LYS A 148 9.41 14.79 0.20
C LYS A 148 8.31 15.30 1.13
N LEU A 149 7.35 16.08 0.61
CA LEU A 149 6.18 16.52 1.34
C LEU A 149 5.31 15.30 1.71
N PHE A 150 4.99 14.46 0.74
CA PHE A 150 4.23 13.23 0.96
C PHE A 150 4.91 12.33 2.01
N LEU A 151 6.20 12.08 1.86
CA LEU A 151 6.93 11.22 2.77
C LEU A 151 6.84 11.73 4.22
N ARG A 152 7.14 13.02 4.44
CA ARG A 152 7.25 13.59 5.79
C ARG A 152 5.92 13.82 6.48
N TYR A 153 4.91 14.32 5.77
CA TYR A 153 3.67 14.79 6.37
C TYR A 153 2.50 13.79 6.25
N ILE A 154 2.67 12.74 5.43
CA ILE A 154 1.64 11.74 5.19
C ILE A 154 2.19 10.34 5.53
N ALA A 155 3.19 9.87 4.81
CA ALA A 155 3.68 8.50 4.93
C ALA A 155 4.35 8.20 6.30
N GLU A 156 5.11 9.16 6.85
CA GLU A 156 5.82 9.05 8.15
C GLU A 156 5.05 9.73 9.30
N ASN A 157 3.83 10.20 9.07
CA ASN A 157 3.03 10.88 10.09
C ASN A 157 2.13 9.89 10.82
N GLU A 158 2.45 9.60 12.07
CA GLU A 158 1.70 8.66 12.92
C GLU A 158 0.25 9.09 13.11
N ASP A 159 -0.04 10.38 13.36
CA ASP A 159 -1.40 10.91 13.49
C ASP A 159 -2.25 10.66 12.21
N PHE A 160 -1.60 10.76 11.03
CA PHE A 160 -2.27 10.50 9.77
C PHE A 160 -2.51 9.01 9.54
N GLN A 161 -1.56 8.17 9.92
CA GLN A 161 -1.72 6.71 9.83
C GLN A 161 -2.81 6.21 10.78
N GLU A 162 -2.88 6.74 12.00
CA GLU A 162 -3.95 6.45 12.96
C GLU A 162 -5.32 6.85 12.38
N TYR A 163 -5.44 8.06 11.84
CA TYR A 163 -6.66 8.50 11.16
C TYR A 163 -7.10 7.55 10.03
N LEU A 164 -6.15 7.09 9.20
CA LEU A 164 -6.46 6.13 8.13
C LEU A 164 -6.94 4.80 8.67
N SER A 165 -6.34 4.32 9.75
CA SER A 165 -6.69 3.05 10.41
C SER A 165 -8.07 3.13 11.08
N ASP A 166 -8.39 4.26 11.69
CA ASP A 166 -9.71 4.51 12.29
C ASP A 166 -10.81 4.60 11.23
N LYS A 167 -10.49 5.17 10.08
CA LYS A 167 -11.43 5.28 8.96
C LYS A 167 -11.76 3.93 8.34
N GLU A 168 -10.78 3.08 8.19
CA GLU A 168 -10.93 1.72 7.66
C GLU A 168 -9.87 0.80 8.27
N LEU A 169 -10.29 -0.04 9.20
CA LEU A 169 -9.39 -0.91 9.97
C LEU A 169 -8.49 -1.80 9.09
N SER A 170 -9.01 -2.23 7.94
CA SER A 170 -8.24 -3.07 7.00
C SER A 170 -7.06 -2.33 6.35
N TRP A 171 -6.99 -1.00 6.46
CA TRP A 171 -5.88 -0.22 5.93
C TRP A 171 -4.63 -0.25 6.81
N TYR A 172 -4.76 -0.59 8.09
CA TYR A 172 -3.64 -0.59 9.03
C TYR A 172 -2.40 -1.33 8.49
N ASP A 173 -2.59 -2.56 8.04
CA ASP A 173 -1.50 -3.38 7.49
C ASP A 173 -1.05 -2.94 6.09
N ASP A 174 -1.87 -2.18 5.37
CA ASP A 174 -1.69 -1.86 3.96
C ASP A 174 -1.11 -0.46 3.70
N ILE A 175 -1.02 0.39 4.74
CA ILE A 175 -0.54 1.79 4.62
C ILE A 175 0.81 1.86 3.91
N HIS A 176 1.76 0.99 4.26
CA HIS A 176 3.09 0.97 3.67
C HIS A 176 3.09 0.64 2.18
N ILE A 177 2.14 -0.21 1.74
CA ILE A 177 1.96 -0.57 0.33
C ILE A 177 1.42 0.63 -0.45
N ALA A 178 0.34 1.25 0.04
CA ALA A 178 -0.24 2.42 -0.58
C ALA A 178 0.75 3.60 -0.63
N ASN A 179 1.50 3.84 0.46
CA ASN A 179 2.57 4.84 0.50
C ASN A 179 3.62 4.62 -0.60
N SER A 180 4.05 3.36 -0.79
CA SER A 180 4.98 3.00 -1.87
C SER A 180 4.38 3.24 -3.26
N MET A 181 3.09 2.98 -3.44
CA MET A 181 2.39 3.25 -4.71
C MET A 181 2.32 4.74 -5.00
N VAL A 182 1.98 5.58 -4.01
CA VAL A 182 1.97 7.05 -4.19
C VAL A 182 3.35 7.58 -4.53
N GLN A 183 4.39 7.17 -3.80
CA GLN A 183 5.78 7.58 -4.07
C GLN A 183 6.23 7.21 -5.50
N LYS A 184 5.90 5.99 -5.94
CA LYS A 184 6.20 5.56 -7.32
C LYS A 184 5.42 6.36 -8.34
N THR A 185 4.13 6.65 -8.08
CA THR A 185 3.32 7.48 -8.97
C THR A 185 3.95 8.85 -9.14
N ILE A 186 4.28 9.53 -8.04
CA ILE A 186 4.96 10.82 -8.09
C ILE A 186 6.28 10.71 -8.87
N GLY A 187 7.10 9.67 -8.61
CA GLY A 187 8.40 9.48 -9.25
C GLY A 187 8.33 9.12 -10.74
N PHE A 188 7.22 8.57 -11.23
CA PHE A 188 7.05 8.21 -12.65
C PHE A 188 6.43 9.32 -13.49
N LEU A 189 5.91 10.38 -12.87
CA LEU A 189 5.42 11.55 -13.62
C LEU A 189 6.57 12.19 -14.38
N LYS A 190 6.30 12.59 -15.62
CA LYS A 190 7.23 13.32 -16.49
C LYS A 190 6.60 14.61 -16.99
N GLU A 191 7.44 15.62 -17.27
CA GLU A 191 6.98 16.93 -17.70
C GLU A 191 6.20 16.86 -19.01
N ASP A 192 6.77 16.22 -20.02
CA ASP A 192 6.26 16.20 -21.40
C ASP A 192 5.25 15.09 -21.70
N GLU A 193 5.02 14.17 -20.75
CA GLU A 193 4.07 13.09 -20.95
C GLU A 193 2.73 13.45 -20.29
N GLU A 194 1.64 13.28 -21.05
CA GLU A 194 0.30 13.19 -20.47
C GLU A 194 0.27 11.93 -19.59
N SER A 195 0.54 12.11 -18.31
CA SER A 195 0.52 11.02 -17.34
C SER A 195 -0.92 10.57 -17.12
N ARG A 196 -1.36 9.59 -17.89
CA ARG A 196 -2.73 9.06 -17.83
C ARG A 196 -2.84 7.78 -16.99
N THR A 197 -1.71 7.12 -16.70
CA THR A 197 -1.72 5.81 -16.06
C THR A 197 -1.31 5.90 -14.60
N LEU A 198 -2.22 5.52 -13.74
CA LEU A 198 -1.94 5.23 -12.33
C LEU A 198 -1.27 3.84 -12.20
N ILE A 199 -0.68 3.59 -11.05
CA ILE A 199 -0.19 2.25 -10.72
C ILE A 199 -1.40 1.33 -10.61
N LYS A 200 -1.47 0.31 -11.48
CA LYS A 200 -2.54 -0.69 -11.44
C LYS A 200 -2.50 -1.48 -10.14
N MET A 201 -3.67 -1.81 -9.60
CA MET A 201 -3.83 -2.67 -8.42
C MET A 201 -3.21 -4.05 -8.66
N ILE A 202 -3.68 -4.74 -9.67
CA ILE A 202 -3.16 -6.03 -10.14
C ILE A 202 -2.62 -5.83 -11.56
N LYS A 203 -1.51 -6.47 -11.87
CA LYS A 203 -0.83 -6.29 -13.16
C LYS A 203 -1.68 -6.79 -14.32
N ASP A 204 -2.17 -8.02 -14.20
CA ASP A 204 -2.87 -8.73 -15.25
C ASP A 204 -3.71 -9.89 -14.68
N GLU A 205 -4.40 -10.61 -15.56
CA GLU A 205 -5.20 -11.79 -15.19
C GLU A 205 -4.32 -12.95 -14.67
N GLU A 206 -3.02 -12.97 -14.98
CA GLU A 206 -2.10 -13.97 -14.42
C GLU A 206 -1.93 -13.80 -12.92
N ASP A 207 -1.80 -12.56 -12.44
CA ASP A 207 -1.67 -12.28 -11.00
C ASP A 207 -2.98 -12.57 -10.24
N LYS A 208 -4.15 -12.34 -10.84
CA LYS A 208 -5.44 -12.78 -10.27
C LYS A 208 -5.53 -14.31 -10.18
N THR A 209 -5.16 -14.98 -11.26
CA THR A 209 -5.13 -16.43 -11.33
C THR A 209 -4.15 -17.00 -10.29
N PHE A 210 -2.99 -16.38 -10.13
CA PHE A 210 -2.00 -16.74 -9.11
C PHE A 210 -2.60 -16.64 -7.71
N ALA A 211 -3.25 -15.52 -7.35
CA ALA A 211 -3.88 -15.33 -6.05
C ALA A 211 -4.95 -16.39 -5.75
N ALA A 212 -5.90 -16.59 -6.68
CA ALA A 212 -6.99 -17.53 -6.53
C ALA A 212 -6.48 -18.99 -6.45
N LYS A 213 -5.51 -19.34 -7.31
CA LYS A 213 -4.92 -20.68 -7.32
C LYS A 213 -4.15 -20.95 -6.03
N LEU A 214 -3.32 -20.01 -5.57
CA LEU A 214 -2.55 -20.17 -4.34
C LEU A 214 -3.47 -20.38 -3.13
N LEU A 215 -4.53 -19.57 -3.01
CA LEU A 215 -5.53 -19.71 -1.95
C LEU A 215 -6.19 -21.09 -1.97
N ARG A 216 -6.65 -21.52 -3.14
CA ARG A 216 -7.35 -22.79 -3.34
C ARG A 216 -6.44 -24.00 -3.09
N ASP A 217 -5.26 -23.99 -3.67
CA ASP A 217 -4.32 -25.11 -3.54
C ASP A 217 -3.85 -25.27 -2.09
N THR A 218 -3.64 -24.15 -1.37
CA THR A 218 -3.27 -24.19 0.04
C THR A 218 -4.38 -24.81 0.90
N LEU A 219 -5.63 -24.38 0.69
CA LEU A 219 -6.77 -24.97 1.44
C LEU A 219 -6.98 -26.44 1.15
N ASN A 220 -6.97 -26.82 -0.12
CA ASN A 220 -7.21 -28.20 -0.54
C ASN A 220 -6.14 -29.18 -0.03
N ASN A 221 -4.91 -28.69 0.14
CA ASN A 221 -3.78 -29.52 0.56
C ASN A 221 -3.36 -29.28 2.03
N TRP A 222 -4.16 -28.55 2.80
CA TRP A 222 -3.79 -28.15 4.16
C TRP A 222 -3.39 -29.34 5.05
N GLU A 223 -4.29 -30.31 5.23
CA GLU A 223 -4.06 -31.48 6.10
C GLU A 223 -2.85 -32.31 5.63
N ALA A 224 -2.72 -32.50 4.31
CA ALA A 224 -1.59 -33.22 3.74
C ALA A 224 -0.27 -32.48 3.98
N THR A 225 -0.31 -31.14 3.95
CA THR A 225 0.87 -30.30 4.19
C THR A 225 1.21 -30.24 5.68
N GLU A 226 0.22 -30.14 6.57
CA GLU A 226 0.46 -30.25 8.02
C GLU A 226 1.11 -31.61 8.39
N LYS A 227 0.67 -32.69 7.79
CA LYS A 227 1.31 -34.01 7.99
C LYS A 227 2.76 -33.98 7.54
N LYS A 228 3.05 -33.47 6.35
CA LYS A 228 4.43 -33.32 5.84
C LYS A 228 5.29 -32.43 6.76
N LEU A 229 4.72 -31.39 7.35
CA LEU A 229 5.39 -30.52 8.32
C LEU A 229 5.68 -31.29 9.62
N GLY A 230 4.72 -32.03 10.17
CA GLY A 230 4.90 -32.83 11.38
C GLY A 230 6.02 -33.86 11.27
N GLU A 231 6.14 -34.51 10.11
CA GLU A 231 7.24 -35.48 9.83
C GLU A 231 8.64 -34.85 9.83
N ARG A 232 8.74 -33.52 9.62
CA ARG A 232 9.99 -32.75 9.54
C ARG A 232 10.37 -32.00 10.80
N LEU A 233 9.40 -31.86 11.73
CA LEU A 233 9.56 -31.19 13.02
C LEU A 233 10.11 -32.18 14.07
N GLU A 234 11.30 -32.78 13.84
CA GLU A 234 11.91 -33.82 14.69
C GLU A 234 12.04 -33.42 16.18
N ASN A 235 12.10 -32.10 16.48
CA ASN A 235 12.28 -31.59 17.83
C ASN A 235 11.18 -30.57 18.23
N TRP A 236 10.11 -30.47 17.48
CA TRP A 236 9.04 -29.50 17.71
C TRP A 236 7.68 -30.17 17.61
N ASP A 237 6.87 -29.94 18.60
CA ASP A 237 5.47 -30.35 18.58
C ASP A 237 4.68 -29.40 17.68
N LEU A 238 4.04 -29.91 16.64
CA LEU A 238 3.22 -29.10 15.72
C LEU A 238 2.12 -28.33 16.45
N GLU A 239 1.65 -28.82 17.61
CA GLU A 239 0.65 -28.12 18.43
C GLU A 239 1.19 -26.83 19.04
N ARG A 240 2.51 -26.69 19.19
CA ARG A 240 3.17 -25.48 19.72
C ARG A 240 3.50 -24.45 18.64
N VAL A 241 3.38 -24.78 17.37
CA VAL A 241 3.60 -23.85 16.27
C VAL A 241 2.41 -22.90 16.19
N SER A 242 2.67 -21.59 16.17
CA SER A 242 1.61 -20.60 16.07
C SER A 242 0.77 -20.78 14.81
N LEU A 243 -0.51 -20.40 14.85
CA LEU A 243 -1.37 -20.49 13.66
C LEU A 243 -0.78 -19.68 12.48
N MET A 244 -0.21 -18.50 12.75
CA MET A 244 0.40 -17.68 11.70
C MET A 244 1.59 -18.40 11.05
N ASP A 245 2.48 -19.01 11.85
CA ASP A 245 3.61 -19.76 11.30
C ASP A 245 3.14 -20.95 10.45
N LYS A 246 2.09 -21.67 10.90
CA LYS A 246 1.47 -22.75 10.15
C LYS A 246 0.90 -22.27 8.81
N VAL A 247 0.17 -21.14 8.82
CA VAL A 247 -0.41 -20.55 7.61
C VAL A 247 0.70 -20.17 6.63
N ILE A 248 1.76 -19.49 7.10
CA ILE A 248 2.89 -19.09 6.26
C ILE A 248 3.60 -20.33 5.67
N LEU A 249 3.92 -21.33 6.49
CA LEU A 249 4.59 -22.56 6.04
C LEU A 249 3.75 -23.34 5.04
N THR A 250 2.45 -23.51 5.34
CA THR A 250 1.56 -24.27 4.45
C THR A 250 1.36 -23.58 3.11
N THR A 251 1.24 -22.23 3.13
CA THR A 251 1.13 -21.45 1.89
C THR A 251 2.42 -21.52 1.08
N ALA A 252 3.59 -21.41 1.73
CA ALA A 252 4.89 -21.52 1.07
C ALA A 252 5.10 -22.90 0.41
N ILE A 253 4.78 -23.97 1.13
CA ILE A 253 4.88 -25.33 0.61
C ILE A 253 3.91 -25.55 -0.55
N SER A 254 2.67 -25.06 -0.42
CA SER A 254 1.70 -25.10 -1.52
C SER A 254 2.21 -24.38 -2.77
N GLU A 255 2.85 -23.22 -2.62
CA GLU A 255 3.46 -22.53 -3.74
C GLU A 255 4.66 -23.28 -4.32
N LEU A 256 5.54 -23.80 -3.47
CA LEU A 256 6.65 -24.65 -3.92
C LEU A 256 6.17 -25.84 -4.74
N ASP A 257 5.08 -26.49 -4.34
CA ASP A 257 4.58 -27.69 -5.00
C ASP A 257 3.83 -27.42 -6.30
N ASN A 258 3.08 -26.31 -6.37
CA ASN A 258 2.13 -26.05 -7.45
C ASN A 258 2.54 -24.96 -8.45
N PHE A 259 3.69 -24.28 -8.21
CA PHE A 259 4.17 -23.19 -9.07
C PHE A 259 5.63 -23.41 -9.52
N PRO A 260 5.87 -24.38 -10.39
CA PRO A 260 7.23 -24.85 -10.74
C PRO A 260 8.09 -23.81 -11.47
N PHE A 261 7.47 -22.76 -12.04
CA PHE A 261 8.19 -21.70 -12.74
C PHE A 261 8.78 -20.62 -11.80
N THR A 262 8.39 -20.61 -10.53
CA THR A 262 8.98 -19.71 -9.54
C THR A 262 10.15 -20.41 -8.87
N PRO A 263 11.38 -19.86 -8.91
CA PRO A 263 12.53 -20.48 -8.25
C PRO A 263 12.31 -20.64 -6.76
N SER A 264 12.64 -21.82 -6.21
CA SER A 264 12.41 -22.14 -4.77
C SER A 264 13.04 -21.11 -3.83
N ARG A 265 14.25 -20.62 -4.13
CA ARG A 265 14.91 -19.58 -3.32
C ARG A 265 14.13 -18.27 -3.28
N VAL A 266 13.45 -17.90 -4.37
CA VAL A 266 12.60 -16.73 -4.41
C VAL A 266 11.40 -16.94 -3.51
N ILE A 267 10.71 -18.08 -3.62
CA ILE A 267 9.55 -18.40 -2.77
C ILE A 267 9.96 -18.34 -1.29
N ILE A 268 11.04 -19.03 -0.90
CA ILE A 268 11.53 -19.02 0.50
C ILE A 268 11.76 -17.59 0.98
N ASN A 269 12.49 -16.78 0.23
CA ASN A 269 12.78 -15.40 0.61
C ASN A 269 11.50 -14.57 0.78
N GLU A 270 10.51 -14.73 -0.11
CA GLU A 270 9.25 -14.00 0.00
C GLU A 270 8.49 -14.34 1.29
N TYR A 271 8.41 -15.63 1.66
CA TYR A 271 7.73 -16.03 2.89
C TYR A 271 8.52 -15.71 4.17
N ILE A 272 9.84 -15.61 4.11
CA ILE A 272 10.65 -15.06 5.21
C ILE A 272 10.31 -13.58 5.45
N GLU A 273 10.19 -12.79 4.38
CA GLU A 273 9.80 -11.37 4.51
C GLU A 273 8.37 -11.22 5.06
N ILE A 274 7.44 -12.08 4.62
CA ILE A 274 6.07 -12.13 5.17
C ILE A 274 6.09 -12.47 6.67
N ALA A 275 6.91 -13.45 7.06
CA ALA A 275 7.05 -13.84 8.47
C ALA A 275 7.58 -12.69 9.35
N LYS A 276 8.47 -11.84 8.85
CA LYS A 276 8.97 -10.66 9.58
C LYS A 276 7.87 -9.63 9.85
N VAL A 277 6.85 -9.58 9.00
CA VAL A 277 5.74 -8.61 9.14
C VAL A 277 4.62 -9.16 10.02
N PHE A 278 4.25 -10.43 9.86
CA PHE A 278 3.02 -10.99 10.45
C PHE A 278 3.25 -11.98 11.59
N ALA A 279 4.47 -12.43 11.83
CA ALA A 279 4.77 -13.43 12.83
C ALA A 279 5.72 -12.88 13.91
N THR A 280 6.13 -13.72 14.86
CA THR A 280 7.02 -13.31 15.96
C THR A 280 8.46 -13.11 15.49
N ASP A 281 9.27 -12.38 16.27
CA ASP A 281 10.67 -12.02 15.92
C ASP A 281 11.57 -13.20 15.51
N ARG A 282 11.25 -14.44 15.97
CA ARG A 282 12.02 -15.64 15.65
C ARG A 282 11.38 -16.52 14.58
N SER A 283 10.18 -16.21 14.17
CA SER A 283 9.43 -17.00 13.17
C SER A 283 10.13 -17.05 11.82
N ASN A 284 10.76 -15.97 11.40
CA ASN A 284 11.50 -15.90 10.15
C ASN A 284 12.66 -16.92 10.09
N ILE A 285 13.38 -17.12 11.21
CA ILE A 285 14.48 -18.10 11.31
C ILE A 285 13.91 -19.54 11.30
N PHE A 286 12.84 -19.77 12.05
CA PHE A 286 12.14 -21.03 12.10
C PHE A 286 11.60 -21.45 10.74
N ILE A 287 10.85 -20.54 10.07
CA ILE A 287 10.27 -20.77 8.75
C ILE A 287 11.35 -21.02 7.71
N ASN A 288 12.45 -20.25 7.73
CA ASN A 288 13.58 -20.47 6.83
C ASN A 288 14.16 -21.89 6.99
N GLY A 289 14.40 -22.31 8.22
CA GLY A 289 14.96 -23.66 8.49
C GLY A 289 14.07 -24.79 7.98
N ILE A 290 12.75 -24.68 8.16
CA ILE A 290 11.78 -25.68 7.69
C ILE A 290 11.69 -25.71 6.17
N LEU A 291 11.59 -24.55 5.51
CA LEU A 291 11.48 -24.47 4.05
C LEU A 291 12.77 -24.90 3.34
N ASP A 292 13.93 -24.58 3.91
CA ASP A 292 15.23 -25.05 3.39
C ASP A 292 15.35 -26.57 3.48
N LYS A 293 15.00 -27.19 4.62
CA LYS A 293 14.94 -28.63 4.80
C LYS A 293 13.96 -29.26 3.81
N TYR A 294 12.75 -28.67 3.66
CA TYR A 294 11.75 -29.15 2.70
C TYR A 294 12.27 -29.18 1.27
N CYS A 295 12.92 -28.10 0.82
CA CYS A 295 13.46 -28.02 -0.53
C CYS A 295 14.63 -28.98 -0.77
N LYS A 296 15.51 -29.19 0.23
CA LYS A 296 16.59 -30.18 0.16
C LYS A 296 16.06 -31.59 0.02
N ASP A 297 15.06 -31.99 0.82
CA ASP A 297 14.43 -33.31 0.76
C ASP A 297 13.77 -33.59 -0.61
N GLN A 298 13.36 -32.54 -1.32
CA GLN A 298 12.73 -32.61 -2.65
C GLN A 298 13.73 -32.39 -3.81
N ASN A 299 15.04 -32.26 -3.52
CA ASN A 299 16.10 -31.96 -4.51
C ASN A 299 15.81 -30.70 -5.34
N ARG A 300 15.25 -29.64 -4.69
CA ARG A 300 14.89 -28.37 -5.36
C ARG A 300 15.94 -27.27 -5.20
N ILE A 301 16.88 -27.43 -4.30
CA ILE A 301 18.02 -26.55 -4.02
C ILE A 301 19.26 -27.39 -3.63
#